data_0f8105e81fce9b2f4c9d731e277f52c0
#
_entry.id   0f8105e81fce9b2f4c9d731e277f52c0
#
_cell.length_a   1.000
_cell.length_b   1.000
_cell.length_c   1.000
_cell.angle_alpha   90.00
_cell.angle_beta   90.00
_cell.angle_gamma   90.00
#
_symmetry.space_group_name_H-M   'P 1'
#
loop_
_entity.id
_entity.type
_entity.pdbx_description
1 polymer ?
#
loop_
_entity_poly.entity_id
_entity_poly.type
_entity_poly.pdbx_seq_one_letter_code
_entity_poly.pdbx_strand_id
1 'polypeptide(L)'
;MRRVVVTGLGIVSSIGNNADEVTASLRDARSGISFSKDFADHGFKCQVWGAPNLDATDLVDRRAMRFLSQGGAWNHVAMKQAIADSGLDEADYAQNERVGIIMGSGGPSTRTIVEASDITLKNGSPKRIGPFAVPKAMSSTASATLATWFKLHGVNYSISSACSTSAHCIGNAAEMIQWGKQDVMFAGGHEDLDWSMSNLFDAMGAMSSKYNETPATASRAYDANRDGFVIAGGAGVLVLEELERAKARGAKIYAEIVGYGATSDGYDMVAPSGEGAVRCMRQALSTVKGDVDYINTHGTSTPVGDSKEIGAIREVFGDKIPHIQSTKSLTGHSLGAAGVQESIYSLLMMQAGFIGESAHIAELDPEFDGVPIVRKRIDNAKLDIALSNSFGFGGTNATLVFQRYNG
;
A
#
# COMPACT_ATOMS: atom_id res chain seq x y z
N MET A 1 13.03 1.50 23.95
CA MET A 1 12.31 0.59 23.03
C MET A 1 13.32 -0.08 22.11
N ARG A 2 13.04 -1.31 21.65
CA ARG A 2 13.88 -2.01 20.65
C ARG A 2 13.76 -1.29 19.32
N ARG A 3 14.84 -1.29 18.54
CA ARG A 3 14.86 -0.69 17.20
C ARG A 3 14.34 -1.70 16.18
N VAL A 4 13.63 -1.22 15.16
CA VAL A 4 12.99 -2.06 14.14
C VAL A 4 13.50 -1.70 12.77
N VAL A 5 13.95 -2.69 12.03
CA VAL A 5 14.48 -2.53 10.68
C VAL A 5 13.70 -3.36 9.66
N VAL A 6 13.72 -2.92 8.41
CA VAL A 6 13.18 -3.66 7.27
C VAL A 6 14.31 -4.49 6.66
N THR A 7 14.17 -5.81 6.69
CA THR A 7 15.18 -6.75 6.19
C THR A 7 14.78 -7.45 4.89
N GLY A 8 13.52 -7.36 4.50
CA GLY A 8 13.04 -7.95 3.25
C GLY A 8 11.76 -7.28 2.77
N LEU A 9 11.52 -7.36 1.49
CA LEU A 9 10.32 -6.86 0.84
C LEU A 9 9.87 -7.73 -0.34
N GLY A 10 8.58 -7.72 -0.59
CA GLY A 10 7.97 -8.35 -1.75
C GLY A 10 6.78 -7.54 -2.23
N ILE A 11 6.56 -7.48 -3.54
CA ILE A 11 5.54 -6.62 -4.13
C ILE A 11 4.97 -7.21 -5.42
N VAL A 12 3.66 -7.03 -5.57
CA VAL A 12 2.93 -7.17 -6.82
C VAL A 12 2.10 -5.91 -7.01
N SER A 13 2.35 -5.17 -8.06
CA SER A 13 1.65 -3.91 -8.35
C SER A 13 1.41 -3.74 -9.85
N SER A 14 0.63 -2.72 -10.21
CA SER A 14 0.35 -2.38 -11.61
C SER A 14 1.61 -1.99 -12.40
N ILE A 15 2.68 -1.55 -11.72
CA ILE A 15 3.93 -1.10 -12.35
C ILE A 15 5.06 -2.14 -12.30
N GLY A 16 4.78 -3.33 -11.76
CA GLY A 16 5.75 -4.43 -11.72
C GLY A 16 5.39 -5.50 -10.70
N ASN A 17 5.89 -6.69 -10.92
CA ASN A 17 5.58 -7.89 -10.14
C ASN A 17 6.71 -8.29 -9.17
N ASN A 18 7.75 -7.47 -9.09
CA ASN A 18 8.89 -7.62 -8.19
C ASN A 18 9.61 -6.28 -8.01
N ALA A 19 10.58 -6.23 -7.10
CA ALA A 19 11.33 -5.02 -6.77
C ALA A 19 12.07 -4.40 -7.97
N ASP A 20 12.65 -5.22 -8.83
CA ASP A 20 13.44 -4.74 -9.98
C ASP A 20 12.56 -4.08 -11.04
N GLU A 21 11.43 -4.73 -11.41
CA GLU A 21 10.47 -4.19 -12.35
C GLU A 21 9.84 -2.87 -11.83
N VAL A 22 9.49 -2.85 -10.55
CA VAL A 22 8.94 -1.66 -9.89
C VAL A 22 9.96 -0.53 -9.88
N THR A 23 11.21 -0.80 -9.52
CA THR A 23 12.28 0.20 -9.52
C THR A 23 12.51 0.79 -10.91
N ALA A 24 12.52 -0.06 -11.95
CA ALA A 24 12.64 0.38 -13.33
C ALA A 24 11.46 1.26 -13.75
N SER A 25 10.23 0.88 -13.41
CA SER A 25 9.02 1.64 -13.73
C SER A 25 8.98 3.00 -13.03
N LEU A 26 9.36 3.06 -11.75
CA LEU A 26 9.48 4.34 -11.01
C LEU A 26 10.55 5.26 -11.62
N ARG A 27 11.69 4.68 -12.04
CA ARG A 27 12.78 5.42 -12.67
C ARG A 27 12.40 6.02 -14.02
N ASP A 28 11.66 5.24 -14.82
CA ASP A 28 11.32 5.58 -16.20
C ASP A 28 9.91 6.21 -16.31
N ALA A 29 9.25 6.49 -15.18
CA ALA A 29 7.88 7.00 -15.10
C ALA A 29 6.88 6.20 -15.95
N ARG A 30 6.98 4.86 -15.92
CA ARG A 30 6.08 3.98 -16.66
C ARG A 30 4.77 3.79 -15.91
N SER A 31 3.66 4.21 -16.53
CA SER A 31 2.33 4.02 -15.98
C SER A 31 1.89 2.56 -16.08
N GLY A 32 1.32 2.05 -14.98
CA GLY A 32 0.63 0.75 -14.95
C GLY A 32 -0.88 0.85 -15.15
N ILE A 33 -1.37 2.03 -15.53
CA ILE A 33 -2.81 2.27 -15.73
C ILE A 33 -3.17 1.97 -17.17
N SER A 34 -4.23 1.18 -17.35
CA SER A 34 -4.73 0.72 -18.64
C SER A 34 -6.26 0.80 -18.72
N PHE A 35 -6.80 0.65 -19.95
CA PHE A 35 -8.23 0.54 -20.15
C PHE A 35 -8.75 -0.77 -19.55
N SER A 36 -9.89 -0.70 -18.86
CA SER A 36 -10.58 -1.86 -18.30
C SER A 36 -11.81 -2.21 -19.14
N LYS A 37 -11.69 -3.26 -19.94
CA LYS A 37 -12.83 -3.78 -20.66
C LYS A 37 -13.93 -4.27 -19.71
N ASP A 38 -13.57 -4.83 -18.58
CA ASP A 38 -14.51 -5.29 -17.55
C ASP A 38 -15.39 -4.17 -17.02
N PHE A 39 -14.80 -3.00 -16.72
CA PHE A 39 -15.55 -1.83 -16.28
C PHE A 39 -16.45 -1.27 -17.39
N ALA A 40 -15.95 -1.23 -18.61
CA ALA A 40 -16.74 -0.78 -19.76
C ALA A 40 -17.95 -1.70 -20.02
N ASP A 41 -17.77 -3.01 -19.95
CA ASP A 41 -18.84 -4.00 -20.13
C ASP A 41 -19.91 -3.92 -19.02
N HIS A 42 -19.55 -3.44 -17.82
CA HIS A 42 -20.47 -3.19 -16.71
C HIS A 42 -21.03 -1.75 -16.67
N GLY A 43 -20.76 -0.93 -17.68
CA GLY A 43 -21.33 0.41 -17.82
C GLY A 43 -20.77 1.46 -16.86
N PHE A 44 -19.54 1.28 -16.36
CA PHE A 44 -18.88 2.25 -15.51
C PHE A 44 -18.58 3.57 -16.24
N LYS A 45 -18.64 4.68 -15.52
CA LYS A 45 -18.15 5.98 -16.03
C LYS A 45 -16.62 5.96 -16.12
N CYS A 46 -15.95 5.43 -15.10
CA CYS A 46 -14.51 5.19 -15.11
C CYS A 46 -14.21 3.85 -15.79
N GLN A 47 -13.45 3.87 -16.89
CA GLN A 47 -13.10 2.67 -17.64
C GLN A 47 -11.59 2.39 -17.61
N VAL A 48 -10.92 2.87 -16.58
CA VAL A 48 -9.48 2.69 -16.40
C VAL A 48 -9.16 2.09 -15.02
N TRP A 49 -8.09 1.33 -14.94
CA TRP A 49 -7.62 0.70 -13.72
C TRP A 49 -6.11 0.48 -13.70
N GLY A 50 -5.54 0.29 -12.49
CA GLY A 50 -4.15 -0.13 -12.28
C GLY A 50 -4.08 -1.61 -11.96
N ALA A 51 -4.18 -2.48 -12.96
CA ALA A 51 -4.18 -3.93 -12.77
C ALA A 51 -2.74 -4.49 -12.79
N PRO A 52 -2.33 -5.28 -11.77
CA PRO A 52 -1.13 -6.07 -11.86
C PRO A 52 -1.19 -7.05 -13.05
N ASN A 53 -0.11 -7.12 -13.81
CA ASN A 53 0.02 -8.06 -14.92
C ASN A 53 0.66 -9.37 -14.42
N LEU A 54 -0.03 -10.06 -13.50
CA LEU A 54 0.43 -11.30 -12.90
C LEU A 54 -0.72 -12.29 -12.73
N ASP A 55 -0.64 -13.41 -13.42
CA ASP A 55 -1.41 -14.60 -13.08
C ASP A 55 -0.63 -15.41 -12.03
N ALA A 56 -1.16 -15.48 -10.81
CA ALA A 56 -0.52 -16.19 -9.71
C ALA A 56 -0.78 -17.72 -9.72
N THR A 57 -1.55 -18.23 -10.68
CA THR A 57 -2.02 -19.64 -10.70
C THR A 57 -0.86 -20.63 -10.67
N ASP A 58 0.20 -20.38 -11.43
CA ASP A 58 1.37 -21.26 -11.50
C ASP A 58 2.43 -20.96 -10.43
N LEU A 59 2.28 -19.84 -9.69
CA LEU A 59 3.23 -19.39 -8.67
C LEU A 59 2.84 -19.81 -7.25
N VAL A 60 1.61 -20.23 -7.06
CA VAL A 60 1.02 -20.61 -5.78
C VAL A 60 0.57 -22.08 -5.81
N ASP A 61 0.87 -22.83 -4.76
CA ASP A 61 0.41 -24.24 -4.65
C ASP A 61 -1.11 -24.32 -4.79
N ARG A 62 -1.60 -25.29 -5.60
CA ARG A 62 -3.02 -25.48 -5.87
C ARG A 62 -3.89 -25.66 -4.63
N ARG A 63 -3.33 -26.21 -3.54
CA ARG A 63 -4.06 -26.37 -2.28
C ARG A 63 -4.25 -25.03 -1.59
N ALA A 64 -3.26 -24.12 -1.63
CA ALA A 64 -3.37 -22.77 -1.12
C ALA A 64 -4.34 -21.94 -1.95
N MET A 65 -4.26 -22.00 -3.28
CA MET A 65 -5.13 -21.26 -4.21
C MET A 65 -6.62 -21.44 -3.95
N ARG A 66 -7.05 -22.59 -3.43
CA ARG A 66 -8.47 -22.83 -3.08
C ARG A 66 -9.02 -21.84 -2.06
N PHE A 67 -8.15 -21.30 -1.20
CA PHE A 67 -8.52 -20.39 -0.10
C PHE A 67 -8.24 -18.93 -0.39
N LEU A 68 -7.68 -18.61 -1.56
CA LEU A 68 -7.22 -17.27 -1.90
C LEU A 68 -8.16 -16.59 -2.89
N SER A 69 -8.44 -15.31 -2.64
CA SER A 69 -8.95 -14.39 -3.64
C SER A 69 -7.81 -13.97 -4.59
N GLN A 70 -8.12 -13.14 -5.58
CA GLN A 70 -7.09 -12.60 -6.49
C GLN A 70 -6.00 -11.85 -5.73
N GLY A 71 -6.37 -10.89 -4.89
CA GLY A 71 -5.41 -10.14 -4.07
C GLY A 71 -4.70 -11.00 -3.04
N GLY A 72 -5.39 -12.01 -2.49
CA GLY A 72 -4.78 -13.01 -1.61
C GLY A 72 -3.69 -13.83 -2.30
N ALA A 73 -3.88 -14.17 -3.59
CA ALA A 73 -2.87 -14.85 -4.39
C ALA A 73 -1.64 -13.94 -4.67
N TRP A 74 -1.85 -12.67 -4.99
CA TRP A 74 -0.77 -11.69 -5.10
C TRP A 74 -0.02 -11.52 -3.78
N ASN A 75 -0.74 -11.49 -2.65
CA ASN A 75 -0.15 -11.41 -1.32
C ASN A 75 0.73 -12.62 -0.98
N HIS A 76 0.31 -13.82 -1.39
CA HIS A 76 1.10 -15.03 -1.27
C HIS A 76 2.42 -14.96 -2.07
N VAL A 77 2.36 -14.45 -3.31
CA VAL A 77 3.56 -14.23 -4.14
C VAL A 77 4.48 -13.19 -3.48
N ALA A 78 3.93 -12.06 -3.02
CA ALA A 78 4.70 -11.03 -2.32
C ALA A 78 5.35 -11.56 -1.03
N MET A 79 4.66 -12.44 -0.28
CA MET A 79 5.22 -13.09 0.91
C MET A 79 6.42 -13.97 0.57
N LYS A 80 6.34 -14.78 -0.49
CA LYS A 80 7.46 -15.61 -0.97
C LYS A 80 8.66 -14.75 -1.36
N GLN A 81 8.42 -13.64 -2.07
CA GLN A 81 9.47 -12.68 -2.42
C GLN A 81 10.12 -12.07 -1.18
N ALA A 82 9.32 -11.62 -0.21
CA ALA A 82 9.81 -10.99 1.02
C ALA A 82 10.67 -11.95 1.86
N ILE A 83 10.26 -13.22 1.98
CA ILE A 83 11.05 -14.26 2.66
C ILE A 83 12.38 -14.44 1.93
N ALA A 84 12.36 -14.64 0.62
CA ALA A 84 13.58 -14.84 -0.17
C ALA A 84 14.53 -13.62 -0.08
N ASP A 85 14.00 -12.40 -0.18
CA ASP A 85 14.78 -11.16 -0.10
C ASP A 85 15.38 -10.94 1.29
N SER A 86 14.69 -11.35 2.35
CA SER A 86 15.17 -11.23 3.72
C SER A 86 16.29 -12.21 4.09
N GLY A 87 16.45 -13.28 3.31
CA GLY A 87 17.38 -14.36 3.62
C GLY A 87 16.97 -15.19 4.85
N LEU A 88 15.69 -15.16 5.24
CA LEU A 88 15.15 -16.04 6.29
C LEU A 88 14.88 -17.44 5.72
N ASP A 89 15.35 -18.46 6.40
CA ASP A 89 15.02 -19.85 6.10
C ASP A 89 13.73 -20.30 6.80
N GLU A 90 13.11 -21.40 6.34
CA GLU A 90 11.89 -21.93 6.98
C GLU A 90 12.09 -22.19 8.50
N ALA A 91 13.28 -22.60 8.91
CA ALA A 91 13.61 -22.83 10.32
C ALA A 91 13.61 -21.54 11.16
N ASP A 92 13.79 -20.36 10.55
CA ASP A 92 13.77 -19.09 11.26
C ASP A 92 12.36 -18.63 11.63
N TYR A 93 11.37 -18.93 10.77
CA TYR A 93 10.02 -18.38 10.92
C TYR A 93 8.93 -19.43 11.20
N ALA A 94 9.05 -20.66 10.66
CA ALA A 94 8.00 -21.66 10.82
C ALA A 94 7.98 -22.22 12.25
N GLN A 95 6.77 -22.34 12.80
CA GLN A 95 6.54 -22.84 14.17
C GLN A 95 7.27 -22.04 15.26
N ASN A 96 7.63 -20.79 14.98
CA ASN A 96 8.30 -19.90 15.91
C ASN A 96 7.30 -18.90 16.49
N GLU A 97 7.07 -18.98 17.81
CA GLU A 97 6.14 -18.07 18.50
C GLU A 97 6.63 -16.60 18.56
N ARG A 98 7.90 -16.36 18.21
CA ARG A 98 8.48 -15.01 18.14
C ARG A 98 8.39 -14.39 16.74
N VAL A 99 7.78 -15.09 15.77
CA VAL A 99 7.57 -14.64 14.39
C VAL A 99 6.09 -14.56 14.08
N GLY A 100 5.59 -13.35 13.89
CA GLY A 100 4.17 -13.07 13.68
C GLY A 100 3.86 -12.41 12.35
N ILE A 101 2.58 -12.11 12.15
CA ILE A 101 2.05 -11.47 10.96
C ILE A 101 0.92 -10.51 11.33
N ILE A 102 0.96 -9.30 10.77
CA ILE A 102 -0.16 -8.35 10.73
C ILE A 102 -0.31 -7.91 9.29
N MET A 103 -1.41 -8.34 8.67
CA MET A 103 -1.63 -8.18 7.24
C MET A 103 -3.10 -7.81 7.03
N GLY A 104 -3.42 -6.90 6.09
CA GLY A 104 -4.78 -6.43 5.92
C GLY A 104 -5.23 -6.28 4.48
N SER A 105 -6.52 -5.97 4.34
CA SER A 105 -7.18 -5.57 3.10
C SER A 105 -8.18 -4.48 3.43
N GLY A 106 -8.38 -3.53 2.53
CA GLY A 106 -9.36 -2.45 2.71
C GLY A 106 -10.80 -2.95 2.71
N GLY A 107 -11.06 -4.05 1.99
CA GLY A 107 -12.35 -4.73 1.97
C GLY A 107 -12.19 -6.24 1.76
N PRO A 108 -13.23 -7.02 2.09
CA PRO A 108 -13.24 -8.46 1.79
C PRO A 108 -13.32 -8.69 0.28
N SER A 109 -13.11 -9.95 -0.17
CA SER A 109 -13.35 -10.31 -1.56
C SER A 109 -14.83 -10.19 -1.92
N THR A 110 -15.22 -9.06 -2.47
CA THR A 110 -16.61 -8.79 -2.91
C THR A 110 -17.03 -9.74 -4.03
N ARG A 111 -16.13 -10.10 -4.94
CA ARG A 111 -16.36 -11.11 -5.97
C ARG A 111 -16.85 -12.43 -5.36
N THR A 112 -16.16 -12.92 -4.33
CA THR A 112 -16.55 -14.17 -3.64
C THR A 112 -17.94 -14.06 -3.00
N ILE A 113 -18.28 -12.90 -2.41
CA ILE A 113 -19.57 -12.65 -1.80
C ILE A 113 -20.67 -12.61 -2.86
N VAL A 114 -20.45 -11.91 -3.98
CA VAL A 114 -21.41 -11.82 -5.09
C VAL A 114 -21.66 -13.20 -5.70
N GLU A 115 -20.63 -13.96 -6.01
CA GLU A 115 -20.74 -15.32 -6.57
C GLU A 115 -21.50 -16.26 -5.61
N ALA A 116 -21.20 -16.21 -4.31
CA ALA A 116 -21.91 -17.02 -3.32
C ALA A 116 -23.39 -16.62 -3.21
N SER A 117 -23.69 -15.33 -3.25
CA SER A 117 -25.08 -14.82 -3.25
C SER A 117 -25.84 -15.25 -4.48
N ASP A 118 -25.22 -15.14 -5.66
CA ASP A 118 -25.80 -15.59 -6.93
C ASP A 118 -26.13 -17.09 -6.94
N ILE A 119 -25.19 -17.92 -6.43
CA ILE A 119 -25.43 -19.37 -6.30
C ILE A 119 -26.67 -19.64 -5.43
N THR A 120 -26.79 -18.94 -4.30
CA THR A 120 -27.92 -19.10 -3.39
C THR A 120 -29.24 -18.67 -4.04
N LEU A 121 -29.26 -17.51 -4.69
CA LEU A 121 -30.44 -16.97 -5.36
C LEU A 121 -30.89 -17.88 -6.52
N LYS A 122 -29.96 -18.35 -7.37
CA LYS A 122 -30.26 -19.19 -8.52
C LYS A 122 -30.72 -20.60 -8.13
N ASN A 123 -30.22 -21.15 -7.02
CA ASN A 123 -30.49 -22.54 -6.63
C ASN A 123 -31.49 -22.66 -5.45
N GLY A 124 -31.90 -21.54 -4.85
CA GLY A 124 -32.71 -21.56 -3.62
C GLY A 124 -31.98 -22.21 -2.43
N SER A 125 -30.67 -22.33 -2.47
CA SER A 125 -29.86 -23.05 -1.46
C SER A 125 -28.38 -22.71 -1.56
N PRO A 126 -27.67 -22.60 -0.42
CA PRO A 126 -26.22 -22.36 -0.38
C PRO A 126 -25.36 -23.61 -0.67
N LYS A 127 -25.96 -24.81 -0.83
CA LYS A 127 -25.22 -26.09 -0.93
C LYS A 127 -24.12 -26.15 -1.97
N ARG A 128 -24.22 -25.34 -3.06
CA ARG A 128 -23.24 -25.35 -4.16
C ARG A 128 -22.13 -24.32 -4.03
N ILE A 129 -22.12 -23.53 -2.97
CA ILE A 129 -21.06 -22.53 -2.70
C ILE A 129 -19.73 -23.24 -2.43
N GLY A 130 -19.78 -24.37 -1.71
CA GLY A 130 -18.57 -25.10 -1.29
C GLY A 130 -17.91 -24.52 -0.04
N PRO A 131 -16.82 -25.14 0.42
CA PRO A 131 -16.23 -24.83 1.73
C PRO A 131 -15.21 -23.69 1.73
N PHE A 132 -14.88 -23.10 0.58
CA PHE A 132 -13.75 -22.18 0.44
C PHE A 132 -14.14 -20.69 0.46
N ALA A 133 -15.44 -20.36 0.34
CA ALA A 133 -15.89 -18.97 0.23
C ALA A 133 -15.64 -18.17 1.53
N VAL A 134 -15.87 -18.78 2.69
CA VAL A 134 -15.65 -18.10 3.97
C VAL A 134 -14.18 -17.69 4.14
N PRO A 135 -13.17 -18.56 4.01
CA PRO A 135 -11.76 -18.16 4.08
C PRO A 135 -11.36 -17.09 3.08
N LYS A 136 -11.94 -17.06 1.88
CA LYS A 136 -11.65 -16.03 0.86
C LYS A 136 -12.23 -14.67 1.23
N ALA A 137 -13.41 -14.63 1.84
CA ALA A 137 -14.17 -13.41 2.07
C ALA A 137 -14.10 -12.89 3.51
N MET A 138 -13.58 -13.64 4.47
CA MET A 138 -13.44 -13.15 5.85
C MET A 138 -12.46 -11.99 5.96
N SER A 139 -12.74 -11.02 6.84
CA SER A 139 -11.91 -9.82 7.01
C SER A 139 -10.45 -10.11 7.41
N SER A 140 -10.19 -11.27 8.02
CA SER A 140 -8.86 -11.74 8.42
C SER A 140 -8.16 -12.60 7.37
N THR A 141 -8.70 -12.71 6.15
CA THR A 141 -8.13 -13.60 5.11
C THR A 141 -6.66 -13.31 4.84
N ALA A 142 -6.26 -12.03 4.84
CA ALA A 142 -4.91 -11.61 4.51
C ALA A 142 -3.84 -12.21 5.44
N SER A 143 -4.06 -12.17 6.74
CA SER A 143 -3.13 -12.74 7.72
C SER A 143 -3.30 -14.25 7.88
N ALA A 144 -4.54 -14.73 7.95
CA ALA A 144 -4.85 -16.12 8.24
C ALA A 144 -4.34 -17.09 7.16
N THR A 145 -4.51 -16.75 5.88
CA THR A 145 -4.06 -17.61 4.78
C THR A 145 -2.54 -17.74 4.73
N LEU A 146 -1.82 -16.64 4.94
CA LEU A 146 -0.36 -16.64 4.98
C LEU A 146 0.16 -17.35 6.24
N ALA A 147 -0.38 -17.02 7.43
CA ALA A 147 0.04 -17.66 8.66
C ALA A 147 -0.13 -19.18 8.60
N THR A 148 -1.26 -19.64 8.06
CA THR A 148 -1.52 -21.09 7.89
C THR A 148 -0.55 -21.74 6.93
N TRP A 149 -0.30 -21.14 5.76
CA TRP A 149 0.56 -21.71 4.74
C TRP A 149 2.03 -21.72 5.16
N PHE A 150 2.51 -20.62 5.73
CA PHE A 150 3.91 -20.47 6.17
C PHE A 150 4.14 -20.94 7.61
N LYS A 151 3.13 -21.53 8.25
CA LYS A 151 3.20 -22.12 9.61
C LYS A 151 3.67 -21.11 10.67
N LEU A 152 3.21 -19.85 10.61
CA LEU A 152 3.59 -18.84 11.58
C LEU A 152 2.82 -19.05 12.89
N HIS A 153 3.53 -19.09 14.02
CA HIS A 153 2.96 -19.37 15.34
C HIS A 153 2.89 -18.14 16.26
N GLY A 154 3.50 -17.02 15.87
CA GLY A 154 3.40 -15.77 16.62
C GLY A 154 2.05 -15.08 16.45
N VAL A 155 2.02 -13.79 16.69
CA VAL A 155 0.83 -12.94 16.52
C VAL A 155 0.26 -13.08 15.10
N ASN A 156 -1.06 -13.27 14.96
CA ASN A 156 -1.76 -13.40 13.69
C ASN A 156 -3.11 -12.71 13.76
N TYR A 157 -3.23 -11.54 13.15
CA TYR A 157 -4.51 -10.87 12.92
C TYR A 157 -4.40 -9.86 11.76
N SER A 158 -5.57 -9.44 11.27
CA SER A 158 -5.67 -8.40 10.25
C SER A 158 -6.16 -7.08 10.84
N ILE A 159 -5.68 -5.97 10.25
CA ILE A 159 -6.25 -4.64 10.43
C ILE A 159 -6.96 -4.28 9.13
N SER A 160 -8.10 -3.61 9.22
CA SER A 160 -8.78 -2.98 8.11
C SER A 160 -9.11 -1.54 8.48
N SER A 161 -8.58 -0.60 7.72
CA SER A 161 -8.75 0.85 7.89
C SER A 161 -8.75 1.57 6.54
N ALA A 162 -9.53 1.03 5.60
CA ALA A 162 -9.65 1.54 4.24
C ALA A 162 -8.27 1.73 3.58
N CYS A 163 -8.01 2.91 3.01
CA CYS A 163 -6.74 3.19 2.30
C CYS A 163 -5.50 3.25 3.21
N SER A 164 -5.66 3.28 4.54
CA SER A 164 -4.57 3.28 5.52
C SER A 164 -4.21 1.91 6.07
N THR A 165 -4.92 0.87 5.63
CA THR A 165 -4.84 -0.49 6.14
C THR A 165 -3.41 -1.01 6.30
N SER A 166 -2.66 -1.11 5.22
CA SER A 166 -1.32 -1.72 5.27
C SER A 166 -0.28 -0.82 5.95
N ALA A 167 -0.46 0.49 5.95
CA ALA A 167 0.36 1.40 6.75
C ALA A 167 0.15 1.17 8.26
N HIS A 168 -1.10 1.01 8.70
CA HIS A 168 -1.40 0.60 10.08
C HIS A 168 -0.87 -0.79 10.41
N CYS A 169 -0.94 -1.75 9.48
CA CYS A 169 -0.35 -3.08 9.67
C CYS A 169 1.16 -2.99 9.95
N ILE A 170 1.89 -2.18 9.17
CA ILE A 170 3.34 -1.96 9.35
C ILE A 170 3.63 -1.29 10.69
N GLY A 171 2.92 -0.21 11.01
CA GLY A 171 3.12 0.52 12.27
C GLY A 171 2.86 -0.35 13.51
N ASN A 172 1.73 -1.07 13.53
CA ASN A 172 1.41 -1.97 14.63
C ASN A 172 2.39 -3.14 14.73
N ALA A 173 2.85 -3.69 13.61
CA ALA A 173 3.86 -4.75 13.62
C ALA A 173 5.20 -4.24 14.17
N ALA A 174 5.60 -3.01 13.81
CA ALA A 174 6.79 -2.38 14.39
C ALA A 174 6.65 -2.20 15.90
N GLU A 175 5.51 -1.73 16.41
CA GLU A 175 5.25 -1.62 17.84
C GLU A 175 5.32 -2.97 18.57
N MET A 176 4.85 -4.08 17.97
CA MET A 176 4.99 -5.42 18.54
C MET A 176 6.45 -5.81 18.77
N ILE A 177 7.33 -5.44 17.85
CA ILE A 177 8.77 -5.66 17.99
C ILE A 177 9.37 -4.70 19.01
N GLN A 178 9.02 -3.41 18.97
CA GLN A 178 9.51 -2.40 19.91
C GLN A 178 9.21 -2.77 21.37
N TRP A 179 8.04 -3.35 21.63
CA TRP A 179 7.63 -3.80 22.96
C TRP A 179 8.16 -5.18 23.34
N GLY A 180 8.92 -5.83 22.46
CA GLY A 180 9.52 -7.13 22.72
C GLY A 180 8.54 -8.32 22.66
N LYS A 181 7.34 -8.13 22.10
CA LYS A 181 6.35 -9.20 21.94
C LYS A 181 6.70 -10.15 20.81
N GLN A 182 7.31 -9.65 19.76
CA GLN A 182 7.79 -10.39 18.60
C GLN A 182 9.22 -9.98 18.27
N ASP A 183 9.96 -10.81 17.55
CA ASP A 183 11.30 -10.52 17.05
C ASP A 183 11.31 -10.27 15.54
N VAL A 184 10.39 -10.91 14.82
CA VAL A 184 10.15 -10.75 13.39
C VAL A 184 8.66 -10.62 13.14
N MET A 185 8.29 -9.70 12.26
CA MET A 185 6.91 -9.52 11.82
C MET A 185 6.83 -9.41 10.30
N PHE A 186 5.96 -10.19 9.70
CA PHE A 186 5.51 -9.94 8.32
C PHE A 186 4.36 -8.94 8.36
N ALA A 187 4.49 -7.84 7.63
CA ALA A 187 3.52 -6.75 7.68
C ALA A 187 3.23 -6.19 6.29
N GLY A 188 1.99 -5.82 6.04
CA GLY A 188 1.56 -5.24 4.78
C GLY A 188 0.10 -5.50 4.47
N GLY A 189 -0.20 -5.84 3.22
CA GLY A 189 -1.57 -6.11 2.81
C GLY A 189 -1.73 -6.29 1.32
N HIS A 190 -2.96 -6.57 0.94
CA HIS A 190 -3.38 -6.74 -0.45
C HIS A 190 -4.72 -6.05 -0.72
N GLU A 191 -5.07 -5.95 -1.99
CA GLU A 191 -6.42 -5.58 -2.41
C GLU A 191 -6.77 -6.32 -3.70
N ASP A 192 -7.97 -6.93 -3.74
CA ASP A 192 -8.56 -7.43 -4.97
C ASP A 192 -8.84 -6.25 -5.92
N LEU A 193 -8.77 -6.49 -7.22
CA LEU A 193 -9.21 -5.55 -8.24
C LEU A 193 -10.31 -6.20 -9.06
N ASP A 194 -11.54 -5.80 -8.79
CA ASP A 194 -12.72 -6.40 -9.38
C ASP A 194 -13.85 -5.37 -9.52
N TRP A 195 -14.69 -5.54 -10.55
CA TRP A 195 -15.83 -4.65 -10.78
C TRP A 195 -16.80 -4.62 -9.60
N SER A 196 -16.95 -5.72 -8.87
CA SER A 196 -17.90 -5.84 -7.76
C SER A 196 -17.54 -5.00 -6.52
N MET A 197 -16.27 -4.62 -6.36
CA MET A 197 -15.84 -3.61 -5.40
C MET A 197 -15.83 -2.21 -6.05
N SER A 198 -15.29 -2.13 -7.25
CA SER A 198 -15.05 -0.87 -7.95
C SER A 198 -16.35 -0.12 -8.28
N ASN A 199 -17.48 -0.84 -8.50
CA ASN A 199 -18.78 -0.22 -8.76
C ASN A 199 -19.26 0.69 -7.63
N LEU A 200 -18.85 0.44 -6.39
CA LEU A 200 -19.22 1.28 -5.25
C LEU A 200 -18.57 2.67 -5.36
N PHE A 201 -17.33 2.72 -5.82
CA PHE A 201 -16.59 3.97 -6.02
C PHE A 201 -17.02 4.70 -7.29
N ASP A 202 -17.37 3.98 -8.36
CA ASP A 202 -17.91 4.59 -9.58
C ASP A 202 -19.28 5.22 -9.31
N ALA A 203 -20.13 4.54 -8.53
CA ALA A 203 -21.44 5.03 -8.14
C ALA A 203 -21.37 6.32 -7.32
N MET A 204 -20.36 6.47 -6.45
CA MET A 204 -20.19 7.71 -5.68
C MET A 204 -19.46 8.81 -6.46
N GLY A 205 -19.02 8.56 -7.69
CA GLY A 205 -18.35 9.55 -8.54
C GLY A 205 -16.94 9.91 -8.08
N ALA A 206 -16.25 9.02 -7.36
CA ALA A 206 -14.93 9.29 -6.82
C ALA A 206 -13.79 8.96 -7.79
N MET A 207 -14.06 8.17 -8.83
CA MET A 207 -13.06 7.72 -9.80
C MET A 207 -12.96 8.66 -11.01
N SER A 208 -11.75 8.72 -11.60
CA SER A 208 -11.48 9.46 -12.83
C SER A 208 -12.29 8.91 -14.00
N SER A 209 -12.99 9.77 -14.75
CA SER A 209 -13.81 9.37 -15.89
C SER A 209 -13.55 10.14 -17.17
N LYS A 210 -12.74 11.22 -17.12
CA LYS A 210 -12.44 12.06 -18.28
C LYS A 210 -11.33 11.51 -19.18
N TYR A 211 -10.60 10.51 -18.71
CA TYR A 211 -9.37 10.03 -19.38
C TYR A 211 -9.46 8.58 -19.85
N ASN A 212 -10.66 8.06 -20.12
CA ASN A 212 -10.84 6.69 -20.59
C ASN A 212 -10.07 6.41 -21.90
N GLU A 213 -9.96 7.40 -22.78
CA GLU A 213 -9.23 7.30 -24.06
C GLU A 213 -7.72 7.47 -23.91
N THR A 214 -7.25 7.96 -22.75
CA THR A 214 -5.83 8.16 -22.46
C THR A 214 -5.49 7.58 -21.09
N PRO A 215 -5.70 6.28 -20.87
CA PRO A 215 -5.69 5.65 -19.55
C PRO A 215 -4.37 5.86 -18.82
N ALA A 216 -3.25 5.80 -19.51
CA ALA A 216 -1.92 5.95 -18.89
C ALA A 216 -1.74 7.28 -18.14
N THR A 217 -2.51 8.32 -18.50
CA THR A 217 -2.42 9.67 -17.90
C THR A 217 -3.64 10.02 -17.03
N ALA A 218 -4.50 9.07 -16.72
CA ALA A 218 -5.75 9.32 -15.98
C ALA A 218 -5.49 9.71 -14.51
N SER A 219 -4.51 9.09 -13.86
CA SER A 219 -4.09 9.49 -12.52
C SER A 219 -3.02 10.60 -12.64
N ARG A 220 -3.32 11.76 -12.09
CA ARG A 220 -2.54 13.00 -12.28
C ARG A 220 -2.59 13.90 -11.05
N ALA A 221 -2.13 13.40 -9.91
CA ALA A 221 -2.11 14.18 -8.68
C ALA A 221 -1.46 15.55 -8.90
N TYR A 222 -2.06 16.59 -8.34
CA TYR A 222 -1.63 18.00 -8.42
C TYR A 222 -1.84 18.71 -9.77
N ASP A 223 -2.29 18.00 -10.81
CA ASP A 223 -2.67 18.63 -12.08
C ASP A 223 -3.99 19.42 -11.92
N ALA A 224 -4.08 20.56 -12.57
CA ALA A 224 -5.27 21.42 -12.52
C ALA A 224 -6.55 20.73 -13.05
N ASN A 225 -6.37 19.74 -13.93
CA ASN A 225 -7.46 19.00 -14.57
C ASN A 225 -7.70 17.60 -13.98
N ARG A 226 -7.15 17.31 -12.79
CA ARG A 226 -7.42 16.06 -12.09
C ARG A 226 -8.90 15.90 -11.76
N ASP A 227 -9.46 14.71 -11.89
CA ASP A 227 -10.90 14.49 -11.78
C ASP A 227 -11.32 13.31 -10.91
N GLY A 228 -10.40 12.72 -10.18
CA GLY A 228 -10.67 11.57 -9.32
C GLY A 228 -9.52 10.56 -9.32
N PHE A 229 -9.60 9.57 -8.46
CA PHE A 229 -8.59 8.53 -8.39
C PHE A 229 -8.82 7.44 -9.45
N VAL A 230 -7.77 6.70 -9.79
CA VAL A 230 -7.83 5.47 -10.57
C VAL A 230 -7.67 4.29 -9.62
N ILE A 231 -8.64 3.38 -9.58
CA ILE A 231 -8.55 2.20 -8.71
C ILE A 231 -7.48 1.23 -9.21
N ALA A 232 -6.79 0.59 -8.30
CA ALA A 232 -5.76 -0.41 -8.56
C ALA A 232 -5.87 -1.58 -7.59
N GLY A 233 -5.17 -2.66 -7.89
CA GLY A 233 -5.01 -3.80 -6.99
C GLY A 233 -3.55 -4.11 -6.70
N GLY A 234 -3.32 -5.22 -6.03
CA GLY A 234 -1.98 -5.73 -5.76
C GLY A 234 -1.75 -6.13 -4.31
N ALA A 235 -0.49 -6.29 -3.97
CA ALA A 235 -0.05 -6.69 -2.65
C ALA A 235 1.36 -6.19 -2.34
N GLY A 236 1.69 -6.13 -1.06
CA GLY A 236 3.04 -5.88 -0.59
C GLY A 236 3.26 -6.49 0.79
N VAL A 237 4.48 -6.93 1.03
CA VAL A 237 4.91 -7.50 2.29
C VAL A 237 6.27 -6.92 2.66
N LEU A 238 6.40 -6.43 3.89
CA LEU A 238 7.67 -6.11 4.53
C LEU A 238 8.00 -7.17 5.58
N VAL A 239 9.28 -7.53 5.67
CA VAL A 239 9.84 -8.25 6.81
C VAL A 239 10.42 -7.22 7.76
N LEU A 240 9.80 -7.09 8.92
CA LEU A 240 10.26 -6.24 10.01
C LEU A 240 11.00 -7.10 11.02
N GLU A 241 12.14 -6.64 11.47
CA GLU A 241 13.02 -7.40 12.36
C GLU A 241 13.63 -6.53 13.45
N GLU A 242 13.83 -7.09 14.61
CA GLU A 242 14.59 -6.43 15.68
C GLU A 242 16.04 -6.22 15.24
N LEU A 243 16.57 -5.01 15.44
CA LEU A 243 17.85 -4.60 14.88
C LEU A 243 19.02 -5.51 15.27
N GLU A 244 19.17 -5.84 16.56
CA GLU A 244 20.32 -6.64 17.00
C GLU A 244 20.24 -8.09 16.49
N ARG A 245 19.02 -8.63 16.35
CA ARG A 245 18.80 -9.91 15.68
C ARG A 245 19.22 -9.85 14.22
N ALA A 246 18.78 -8.80 13.50
CA ALA A 246 19.13 -8.60 12.09
C ALA A 246 20.64 -8.52 11.89
N LYS A 247 21.33 -7.75 12.73
CA LYS A 247 22.80 -7.62 12.73
C LYS A 247 23.48 -8.96 13.02
N ALA A 248 23.02 -9.69 14.03
CA ALA A 248 23.62 -10.98 14.45
C ALA A 248 23.63 -12.01 13.33
N ARG A 249 22.63 -12.02 12.44
CA ARG A 249 22.58 -12.91 11.27
C ARG A 249 23.15 -12.30 9.99
N GLY A 250 23.68 -11.08 10.03
CA GLY A 250 24.22 -10.39 8.85
C GLY A 250 23.17 -10.02 7.81
N ALA A 251 21.94 -9.71 8.24
CA ALA A 251 20.85 -9.37 7.34
C ALA A 251 21.14 -8.11 6.53
N LYS A 252 20.67 -8.07 5.28
CA LYS A 252 20.50 -6.83 4.55
C LYS A 252 19.47 -5.96 5.28
N ILE A 253 19.76 -4.69 5.46
CA ILE A 253 18.84 -3.73 6.06
C ILE A 253 18.53 -2.64 5.04
N TYR A 254 17.25 -2.50 4.69
CA TYR A 254 16.78 -1.44 3.80
C TYR A 254 16.72 -0.08 4.50
N ALA A 255 16.09 -0.05 5.66
CA ALA A 255 15.93 1.13 6.49
C ALA A 255 15.49 0.73 7.91
N GLU A 256 15.54 1.69 8.82
CA GLU A 256 14.92 1.62 10.14
C GLU A 256 13.55 2.32 10.11
N ILE A 257 12.55 1.78 10.78
CA ILE A 257 11.29 2.48 11.03
C ILE A 257 11.49 3.34 12.26
N VAL A 258 11.57 4.65 12.06
CA VAL A 258 11.88 5.63 13.13
C VAL A 258 10.67 6.43 13.56
N GLY A 259 9.56 6.36 12.82
CA GLY A 259 8.33 7.06 13.17
C GLY A 259 7.08 6.35 12.68
N TYR A 260 6.05 6.41 13.49
CA TYR A 260 4.69 5.97 13.16
C TYR A 260 3.68 6.87 13.83
N GLY A 261 2.73 7.35 13.07
CA GLY A 261 1.59 8.12 13.52
C GLY A 261 0.29 7.46 13.08
N ALA A 262 -0.71 7.47 13.97
CA ALA A 262 -2.05 6.99 13.69
C ALA A 262 -3.06 7.91 14.37
N THR A 263 -3.96 8.52 13.61
CA THR A 263 -4.97 9.44 14.12
C THR A 263 -6.31 9.23 13.43
N SER A 264 -7.37 9.78 14.03
CA SER A 264 -8.68 9.87 13.42
C SER A 264 -9.06 11.33 13.19
N ASP A 265 -9.64 11.64 12.03
CA ASP A 265 -10.24 12.95 11.79
C ASP A 265 -11.44 13.22 12.69
N GLY A 266 -12.30 12.20 12.90
CA GLY A 266 -13.54 12.35 13.65
C GLY A 266 -14.47 13.42 13.06
N TYR A 267 -14.44 13.59 11.74
CA TYR A 267 -15.08 14.70 11.04
C TYR A 267 -16.14 14.26 10.03
N ASP A 268 -15.75 13.58 8.96
CA ASP A 268 -16.63 13.14 7.88
C ASP A 268 -16.22 11.76 7.37
N MET A 269 -17.18 10.99 6.82
CA MET A 269 -16.90 9.64 6.34
C MET A 269 -16.08 9.61 5.04
N VAL A 270 -16.14 10.66 4.23
CA VAL A 270 -15.53 10.72 2.89
C VAL A 270 -14.55 11.89 2.76
N ALA A 271 -14.95 13.09 3.21
CA ALA A 271 -14.15 14.29 3.08
C ALA A 271 -13.07 14.38 4.18
N PRO A 272 -11.77 14.49 3.83
CA PRO A 272 -10.72 14.65 4.81
C PRO A 272 -10.76 16.03 5.48
N SER A 273 -10.51 16.09 6.78
CA SER A 273 -10.43 17.36 7.51
C SER A 273 -9.15 18.14 7.20
N GLY A 274 -8.06 17.44 6.94
CA GLY A 274 -6.69 17.97 6.89
C GLY A 274 -6.04 18.07 8.29
N GLU A 275 -6.80 18.35 9.33
CA GLU A 275 -6.30 18.50 10.70
C GLU A 275 -5.81 17.17 11.28
N GLY A 276 -6.53 16.08 11.03
CA GLY A 276 -6.10 14.74 11.44
C GLY A 276 -4.79 14.32 10.78
N ALA A 277 -4.57 14.70 9.52
CA ALA A 277 -3.30 14.48 8.82
C ALA A 277 -2.14 15.25 9.46
N VAL A 278 -2.38 16.51 9.89
CA VAL A 278 -1.39 17.32 10.64
C VAL A 278 -0.97 16.60 11.91
N ARG A 279 -1.94 16.16 12.73
CA ARG A 279 -1.65 15.43 13.97
C ARG A 279 -0.92 14.12 13.69
N CYS A 280 -1.30 13.41 12.65
CA CYS A 280 -0.69 12.14 12.28
C CYS A 280 0.78 12.31 11.92
N MET A 281 1.11 13.26 11.04
CA MET A 281 2.49 13.57 10.67
C MET A 281 3.30 14.05 11.87
N ARG A 282 2.76 14.95 12.71
CA ARG A 282 3.44 15.42 13.94
C ARG A 282 3.73 14.27 14.92
N GLN A 283 2.78 13.34 15.08
CA GLN A 283 2.97 12.15 15.91
C GLN A 283 4.11 11.28 15.37
N ALA A 284 4.11 10.98 14.08
CA ALA A 284 5.16 10.20 13.45
C ALA A 284 6.54 10.85 13.55
N LEU A 285 6.61 12.18 13.41
CA LEU A 285 7.85 12.94 13.47
C LEU A 285 8.38 13.13 14.89
N SER A 286 7.58 12.90 15.93
CA SER A 286 7.98 13.12 17.34
C SER A 286 9.17 12.27 17.80
N THR A 287 9.46 11.18 17.11
CA THR A 287 10.58 10.26 17.40
C THR A 287 11.71 10.36 16.38
N VAL A 288 11.55 11.18 15.34
CA VAL A 288 12.51 11.32 14.24
C VAL A 288 13.57 12.36 14.58
N LYS A 289 14.83 12.02 14.28
CA LYS A 289 15.96 12.93 14.43
C LYS A 289 16.52 13.28 13.05
N GLY A 290 16.39 14.53 12.67
CA GLY A 290 16.83 15.05 11.37
C GLY A 290 15.68 15.55 10.51
N ASP A 291 16.02 16.17 9.40
CA ASP A 291 15.06 16.70 8.45
C ASP A 291 14.57 15.57 7.50
N VAL A 292 13.30 15.59 7.15
CA VAL A 292 12.75 14.68 6.12
C VAL A 292 13.19 15.14 4.74
N ASP A 293 13.70 14.23 3.92
CA ASP A 293 14.16 14.54 2.56
C ASP A 293 13.06 14.40 1.51
N TYR A 294 12.10 13.49 1.76
CA TYR A 294 11.11 13.07 0.78
C TYR A 294 9.81 12.63 1.45
N ILE A 295 8.69 12.99 0.84
CA ILE A 295 7.34 12.55 1.21
C ILE A 295 6.72 11.81 0.03
N ASN A 296 6.39 10.52 0.24
CA ASN A 296 5.43 9.81 -0.59
C ASN A 296 4.04 10.16 -0.07
N THR A 297 3.33 10.99 -0.81
CA THR A 297 2.02 11.47 -0.37
C THR A 297 0.93 10.45 -0.61
N HIS A 298 -0.18 10.59 0.10
CA HIS A 298 -1.40 9.87 -0.25
C HIS A 298 -1.89 10.25 -1.65
N GLY A 299 -1.89 11.53 -2.01
CA GLY A 299 -1.97 12.09 -3.36
C GLY A 299 -2.78 11.27 -4.36
N THR A 300 -4.11 11.20 -4.19
CA THR A 300 -4.97 10.29 -4.95
C THR A 300 -5.43 10.82 -6.31
N SER A 301 -5.02 12.03 -6.70
CA SER A 301 -5.53 12.72 -7.90
C SER A 301 -6.99 13.18 -7.75
N THR A 302 -7.43 13.39 -6.52
CA THR A 302 -8.74 13.96 -6.22
C THR A 302 -8.61 15.44 -5.91
N PRO A 303 -9.51 16.32 -6.42
CA PRO A 303 -9.42 17.76 -6.18
C PRO A 303 -9.32 18.13 -4.70
N VAL A 304 -10.19 17.57 -3.87
CA VAL A 304 -10.25 17.90 -2.43
C VAL A 304 -9.11 17.21 -1.65
N GLY A 305 -8.83 15.94 -1.96
CA GLY A 305 -7.83 15.16 -1.23
C GLY A 305 -6.43 15.73 -1.34
N ASP A 306 -5.99 16.02 -2.55
CA ASP A 306 -4.67 16.58 -2.83
C ASP A 306 -4.49 17.96 -2.15
N SER A 307 -5.52 18.83 -2.22
CA SER A 307 -5.50 20.16 -1.58
C SER A 307 -5.39 20.06 -0.05
N LYS A 308 -6.16 19.18 0.56
CA LYS A 308 -6.13 19.00 2.02
C LYS A 308 -4.81 18.44 2.53
N GLU A 309 -4.23 17.48 1.82
CA GLU A 309 -2.93 16.92 2.18
C GLU A 309 -1.80 17.94 2.04
N ILE A 310 -1.74 18.69 0.94
CA ILE A 310 -0.73 19.74 0.76
C ILE A 310 -0.88 20.84 1.82
N GLY A 311 -2.11 21.22 2.16
CA GLY A 311 -2.37 22.15 3.26
C GLY A 311 -1.81 21.64 4.60
N ALA A 312 -2.02 20.37 4.90
CA ALA A 312 -1.47 19.73 6.09
C ALA A 312 0.07 19.67 6.08
N ILE A 313 0.68 19.35 4.95
CA ILE A 313 2.14 19.34 4.78
C ILE A 313 2.73 20.73 5.00
N ARG A 314 2.11 21.79 4.42
CA ARG A 314 2.52 23.17 4.66
C ARG A 314 2.48 23.55 6.15
N GLU A 315 1.45 23.12 6.86
CA GLU A 315 1.31 23.39 8.29
C GLU A 315 2.37 22.65 9.14
N VAL A 316 2.74 21.44 8.76
CA VAL A 316 3.73 20.63 9.51
C VAL A 316 5.16 21.10 9.25
N PHE A 317 5.50 21.39 7.99
CA PHE A 317 6.88 21.63 7.56
C PHE A 317 7.24 23.12 7.38
N GLY A 318 6.23 24.02 7.32
CA GLY A 318 6.46 25.46 7.14
C GLY A 318 7.30 25.74 5.88
N ASP A 319 8.41 26.47 6.06
CA ASP A 319 9.31 26.84 4.97
C ASP A 319 10.27 25.72 4.53
N LYS A 320 10.26 24.57 5.22
CA LYS A 320 11.17 23.43 4.94
C LYS A 320 10.43 22.21 4.42
N ILE A 321 9.56 22.41 3.44
CA ILE A 321 8.81 21.32 2.83
C ILE A 321 9.77 20.41 2.06
N PRO A 322 9.80 19.07 2.34
CA PRO A 322 10.61 18.11 1.60
C PRO A 322 10.15 17.95 0.15
N HIS A 323 10.94 17.23 -0.67
CA HIS A 323 10.47 16.80 -1.97
C HIS A 323 9.20 15.98 -1.86
N ILE A 324 8.19 16.29 -2.67
CA ILE A 324 6.87 15.64 -2.66
C ILE A 324 6.67 14.85 -3.95
N GLN A 325 6.22 13.61 -3.81
CA GLN A 325 5.80 12.78 -4.93
C GLN A 325 4.51 12.01 -4.60
N SER A 326 3.59 11.93 -5.54
CA SER A 326 2.56 10.90 -5.56
C SER A 326 2.91 9.81 -6.57
N THR A 327 3.26 8.63 -6.09
CA THR A 327 3.46 7.45 -6.94
C THR A 327 2.17 6.95 -7.56
N LYS A 328 1.01 7.33 -7.01
CA LYS A 328 -0.31 6.96 -7.57
C LYS A 328 -0.56 7.50 -8.96
N SER A 329 0.17 8.52 -9.38
CA SER A 329 0.14 8.97 -10.78
C SER A 329 0.56 7.89 -11.78
N LEU A 330 1.41 6.94 -11.35
CA LEU A 330 1.82 5.79 -12.16
C LEU A 330 1.03 4.52 -11.83
N THR A 331 0.72 4.30 -10.54
CA THR A 331 0.21 3.02 -10.04
C THR A 331 -1.31 2.94 -9.97
N GLY A 332 -1.99 4.07 -9.90
CA GLY A 332 -3.35 4.11 -9.36
C GLY A 332 -3.36 3.92 -7.85
N HIS A 333 -4.54 3.81 -7.29
CA HIS A 333 -4.78 3.67 -5.86
C HIS A 333 -5.24 2.26 -5.50
N SER A 334 -4.36 1.47 -4.91
CA SER A 334 -4.61 0.08 -4.53
C SER A 334 -5.26 -0.07 -3.14
N LEU A 335 -5.98 0.95 -2.68
CA LEU A 335 -6.76 0.95 -1.44
C LEU A 335 -5.96 0.43 -0.23
N GLY A 336 -6.35 -0.72 0.34
CA GLY A 336 -5.69 -1.28 1.52
C GLY A 336 -4.24 -1.75 1.29
N ALA A 337 -3.84 -2.01 0.05
CA ALA A 337 -2.46 -2.33 -0.30
C ALA A 337 -1.58 -1.09 -0.51
N ALA A 338 -2.16 0.11 -0.63
CA ALA A 338 -1.43 1.32 -1.00
C ALA A 338 -0.29 1.64 -0.04
N GLY A 339 -0.52 1.58 1.28
CA GLY A 339 0.47 1.96 2.28
C GLY A 339 1.75 1.12 2.24
N VAL A 340 1.64 -0.19 2.06
CA VAL A 340 2.81 -1.07 1.94
C VAL A 340 3.50 -0.93 0.60
N GLN A 341 2.75 -0.78 -0.50
CA GLN A 341 3.35 -0.55 -1.81
C GLN A 341 4.15 0.75 -1.82
N GLU A 342 3.59 1.84 -1.29
CA GLU A 342 4.26 3.15 -1.20
C GLU A 342 5.45 3.15 -0.25
N SER A 343 5.39 2.38 0.84
CA SER A 343 6.56 2.12 1.69
C SER A 343 7.66 1.43 0.89
N ILE A 344 7.33 0.41 0.11
CA ILE A 344 8.29 -0.30 -0.75
C ILE A 344 8.85 0.62 -1.84
N TYR A 345 8.02 1.42 -2.50
CA TYR A 345 8.51 2.40 -3.49
C TYR A 345 9.51 3.38 -2.88
N SER A 346 9.22 3.90 -1.70
CA SER A 346 10.11 4.80 -0.96
C SER A 346 11.45 4.13 -0.63
N LEU A 347 11.41 2.88 -0.15
CA LEU A 347 12.62 2.11 0.17
C LEU A 347 13.45 1.79 -1.08
N LEU A 348 12.81 1.43 -2.19
CA LEU A 348 13.50 1.15 -3.46
C LEU A 348 14.17 2.41 -4.03
N MET A 349 13.49 3.55 -4.01
CA MET A 349 14.07 4.83 -4.42
C MET A 349 15.22 5.25 -3.50
N MET A 350 15.08 5.05 -2.19
CA MET A 350 16.15 5.29 -1.22
C MET A 350 17.39 4.45 -1.51
N GLN A 351 17.22 3.15 -1.81
CA GLN A 351 18.35 2.26 -2.17
C GLN A 351 18.98 2.63 -3.51
N ALA A 352 18.17 2.98 -4.50
CA ALA A 352 18.63 3.27 -5.86
C ALA A 352 19.08 4.73 -6.06
N GLY A 353 18.92 5.60 -5.05
CA GLY A 353 19.42 6.98 -5.05
C GLY A 353 18.72 7.90 -6.04
N PHE A 354 17.39 7.79 -6.19
CA PHE A 354 16.63 8.71 -7.03
C PHE A 354 15.26 9.02 -6.41
N ILE A 355 14.64 10.10 -6.86
CA ILE A 355 13.22 10.38 -6.62
C ILE A 355 12.52 10.37 -7.97
N GLY A 356 11.53 9.50 -8.13
CA GLY A 356 10.68 9.47 -9.31
C GLY A 356 9.78 10.71 -9.40
N GLU A 357 9.20 10.94 -10.56
CA GLU A 357 8.31 12.09 -10.74
C GLU A 357 6.87 11.80 -10.28
N SER A 358 6.19 12.83 -9.80
CA SER A 358 4.73 12.90 -9.81
C SER A 358 4.31 13.09 -11.26
N ALA A 359 4.00 11.98 -11.95
CA ALA A 359 3.79 11.97 -13.38
C ALA A 359 2.48 12.67 -13.80
N HIS A 360 2.40 13.04 -15.08
CA HIS A 360 1.19 13.51 -15.77
C HIS A 360 0.67 14.89 -15.32
N ILE A 361 1.50 15.71 -14.68
CA ILE A 361 1.18 17.12 -14.40
C ILE A 361 1.45 17.91 -15.68
N ALA A 362 0.42 18.07 -16.52
CA ALA A 362 0.48 18.90 -17.72
C ALA A 362 0.41 20.40 -17.34
N GLU A 363 -0.44 20.72 -16.39
CA GLU A 363 -0.59 22.05 -15.81
C GLU A 363 -0.69 21.92 -14.29
N LEU A 364 0.28 22.47 -13.57
CA LEU A 364 0.23 22.47 -12.11
C LEU A 364 -0.96 23.31 -11.65
N ASP A 365 -1.78 22.77 -10.75
CA ASP A 365 -2.84 23.56 -10.13
C ASP A 365 -2.20 24.73 -9.35
N PRO A 366 -2.61 25.98 -9.62
CA PRO A 366 -2.05 27.17 -8.96
C PRO A 366 -2.07 27.13 -7.44
N GLU A 367 -2.98 26.34 -6.84
CA GLU A 367 -3.03 26.12 -5.39
C GLU A 367 -1.72 25.53 -4.85
N PHE A 368 -0.97 24.82 -5.67
CA PHE A 368 0.28 24.16 -5.29
C PHE A 368 1.55 24.94 -5.65
N ASP A 369 1.40 26.17 -6.09
CA ASP A 369 2.56 27.02 -6.40
C ASP A 369 3.51 27.12 -5.20
N GLY A 370 4.81 26.99 -5.48
CA GLY A 370 5.86 27.03 -4.46
C GLY A 370 6.05 25.73 -3.67
N VAL A 371 5.23 24.70 -3.88
CA VAL A 371 5.43 23.38 -3.27
C VAL A 371 6.45 22.59 -4.08
N PRO A 372 7.46 21.94 -3.45
CA PRO A 372 8.51 21.21 -4.16
C PRO A 372 8.03 19.84 -4.65
N ILE A 373 6.97 19.84 -5.48
CA ILE A 373 6.46 18.65 -6.16
C ILE A 373 7.46 18.23 -7.24
N VAL A 374 7.91 17.00 -7.20
CA VAL A 374 8.88 16.46 -8.15
C VAL A 374 8.17 16.17 -9.47
N ARG A 375 8.36 17.04 -10.45
CA ARG A 375 7.78 16.92 -11.82
C ARG A 375 8.74 16.31 -12.84
N LYS A 376 9.99 16.10 -12.46
CA LYS A 376 11.02 15.39 -13.22
C LYS A 376 11.89 14.62 -12.26
N ARG A 377 12.27 13.40 -12.62
CA ARG A 377 13.12 12.55 -11.80
C ARG A 377 14.37 13.29 -11.31
N ILE A 378 14.69 13.11 -10.05
CA ILE A 378 15.91 13.59 -9.43
C ILE A 378 16.85 12.40 -9.29
N ASP A 379 17.94 12.38 -10.04
CA ASP A 379 18.98 11.36 -9.92
C ASP A 379 20.02 11.75 -8.85
N ASN A 380 20.71 10.75 -8.30
CA ASN A 380 21.71 10.92 -7.22
C ASN A 380 21.11 11.62 -5.98
N ALA A 381 19.83 11.41 -5.73
CA ALA A 381 19.17 11.98 -4.59
C ALA A 381 19.68 11.34 -3.29
N LYS A 382 20.05 12.18 -2.33
CA LYS A 382 20.35 11.75 -0.97
C LYS A 382 19.03 11.62 -0.21
N LEU A 383 18.59 10.41 -0.02
CA LEU A 383 17.36 10.07 0.72
C LEU A 383 17.77 9.36 2.01
N ASP A 384 17.94 10.12 3.10
CA ASP A 384 18.23 9.55 4.40
C ASP A 384 16.96 9.33 5.22
N ILE A 385 15.97 10.22 5.10
CA ILE A 385 14.68 10.12 5.80
C ILE A 385 13.53 10.29 4.82
N ALA A 386 12.70 9.26 4.69
CA ALA A 386 11.51 9.25 3.85
C ALA A 386 10.25 9.08 4.71
N LEU A 387 9.23 9.88 4.41
CA LEU A 387 7.92 9.82 5.04
C LEU A 387 6.88 9.32 4.04
N SER A 388 5.98 8.44 4.47
CA SER A 388 4.86 7.93 3.65
C SER A 388 3.54 8.16 4.36
N ASN A 389 2.60 8.80 3.67
CA ASN A 389 1.26 9.11 4.16
C ASN A 389 0.20 8.18 3.55
N SER A 390 -0.74 7.78 4.37
CA SER A 390 -1.94 7.05 3.95
C SER A 390 -3.15 7.60 4.71
N PHE A 391 -4.14 8.14 3.98
CA PHE A 391 -5.34 8.74 4.54
C PHE A 391 -6.58 8.06 3.96
N GLY A 392 -7.37 7.40 4.80
CA GLY A 392 -8.48 6.57 4.38
C GLY A 392 -9.85 7.18 4.67
N PHE A 393 -10.86 6.74 3.92
CA PHE A 393 -12.25 7.03 4.23
C PHE A 393 -12.57 6.63 5.69
N GLY A 394 -13.45 7.40 6.33
CA GLY A 394 -13.70 7.33 7.77
C GLY A 394 -12.71 8.13 8.60
N GLY A 395 -11.82 8.92 7.96
CA GLY A 395 -10.84 9.76 8.62
C GLY A 395 -9.72 8.97 9.31
N THR A 396 -9.38 7.81 8.77
CA THR A 396 -8.28 6.99 9.29
C THR A 396 -6.96 7.43 8.68
N ASN A 397 -6.04 7.93 9.50
CA ASN A 397 -4.76 8.46 9.05
C ASN A 397 -3.60 7.63 9.57
N ALA A 398 -2.63 7.34 8.71
CA ALA A 398 -1.38 6.70 9.04
C ALA A 398 -0.20 7.41 8.37
N THR A 399 0.87 7.60 9.12
CA THR A 399 2.15 8.13 8.62
C THR A 399 3.27 7.24 9.09
N LEU A 400 4.12 6.79 8.18
CA LEU A 400 5.32 6.00 8.45
C LEU A 400 6.55 6.82 8.10
N VAL A 401 7.62 6.70 8.90
CA VAL A 401 8.91 7.34 8.61
C VAL A 401 10.02 6.30 8.64
N PHE A 402 10.73 6.23 7.52
CA PHE A 402 11.85 5.34 7.28
C PHE A 402 13.16 6.13 7.27
N GLN A 403 14.16 5.64 7.95
CA GLN A 403 15.49 6.24 7.96
C GLN A 403 16.51 5.24 7.42
N ARG A 404 17.38 5.70 6.51
CA ARG A 404 18.52 4.91 6.01
C ARG A 404 19.33 4.39 7.19
N TYR A 405 19.65 3.11 7.17
CA TYR A 405 20.53 2.51 8.16
C TYR A 405 22.00 2.65 7.70
N ASN A 406 22.81 3.26 8.54
CA ASN A 406 24.21 3.54 8.23
C ASN A 406 25.20 2.74 9.13
N GLY A 407 24.72 1.69 9.81
CA GLY A 407 25.54 0.83 10.68
C GLY A 407 25.42 1.14 12.18
#